data_af94cec124089da7c262891773034435
#
_entry.id   af94cec124089da7c262891773034435
#
_cell.length_a   1.000
_cell.length_b   1.000
_cell.length_c   1.000
_cell.angle_alpha   90.00
_cell.angle_beta   90.00
_cell.angle_gamma   90.00
#
_symmetry.space_group_name_H-M   'P 1'
#
loop_
_entity.id
_entity.type
_entity.pdbx_description
1 polymer ?
#
loop_
_entity_poly.entity_id
_entity_poly.type
_entity_poly.pdbx_seq_one_letter_code
_entity_poly.pdbx_strand_id
1 'polypeptide(L)'
;MFCGDGFRQKDEETFFLEIPENRDYKILQLTDLHLGFGLFSHKKDKMALDAVTKIINRTSPDLIVFTGDIIFPFLPKAGTMNNKKQAERFIRFIDRFKIPYTLVFGNHDCEMGAKCGREQLADIFTNGKYCIFSKGRKDIFGVGNFFINLTDNQENVLM
;
A
#
# COMPACT_ATOMS: atom_id res chain seq x y z
N MET A 1 -12.87 -6.47 -18.34
CA MET A 1 -12.16 -7.75 -18.15
C MET A 1 -11.18 -7.51 -16.99
N PHE A 2 -11.40 -8.15 -15.85
CA PHE A 2 -10.47 -8.03 -14.74
C PHE A 2 -9.12 -8.59 -15.17
N CYS A 3 -8.06 -7.82 -15.02
CA CYS A 3 -6.71 -8.31 -15.19
C CYS A 3 -6.43 -9.33 -14.08
N GLY A 4 -5.64 -10.37 -14.33
CA GLY A 4 -5.41 -11.49 -13.39
C GLY A 4 -4.92 -11.16 -11.98
N ASP A 5 -4.91 -9.88 -11.60
CA ASP A 5 -4.46 -9.34 -10.32
C ASP A 5 -5.63 -8.98 -9.36
N GLY A 6 -6.91 -9.27 -9.73
CA GLY A 6 -8.08 -9.13 -8.85
C GLY A 6 -8.69 -7.72 -8.81
N PHE A 7 -8.21 -6.78 -9.60
CA PHE A 7 -8.78 -5.43 -9.74
C PHE A 7 -8.70 -4.91 -11.17
N ARG A 8 -9.50 -3.88 -11.47
CA ARG A 8 -9.53 -3.20 -12.75
C ARG A 8 -9.48 -1.68 -12.53
N GLN A 9 -8.63 -1.00 -13.25
CA GLN A 9 -8.63 0.46 -13.32
C GLN A 9 -9.56 0.90 -14.46
N LYS A 10 -10.48 1.84 -14.18
CA LYS A 10 -11.40 2.42 -15.15
C LYS A 10 -10.82 3.68 -15.79
N ASP A 11 -10.28 4.55 -14.97
CA ASP A 11 -9.69 5.83 -15.35
C ASP A 11 -8.55 6.20 -14.38
N GLU A 12 -8.04 7.43 -14.45
CA GLU A 12 -6.93 7.87 -13.59
C GLU A 12 -7.24 7.83 -12.09
N GLU A 13 -8.52 7.86 -11.70
CA GLU A 13 -8.94 7.98 -10.30
C GLU A 13 -9.77 6.80 -9.79
N THR A 14 -10.25 5.92 -10.68
CA THR A 14 -11.28 4.94 -10.31
C THR A 14 -10.81 3.51 -10.54
N PHE A 15 -10.84 2.74 -9.48
CA PHE A 15 -10.59 1.31 -9.49
C PHE A 15 -11.85 0.54 -9.11
N PHE A 16 -11.94 -0.69 -9.59
CA PHE A 16 -13.01 -1.64 -9.27
C PHE A 16 -12.41 -2.93 -8.74
N LEU A 17 -12.98 -3.43 -7.65
CA LEU A 17 -12.74 -4.76 -7.13
C LEU A 17 -14.06 -5.51 -7.06
N GLU A 18 -14.07 -6.72 -7.60
CA GLU A 18 -15.21 -7.61 -7.51
C GLU A 18 -15.25 -8.30 -6.15
N ILE A 19 -16.39 -8.27 -5.48
CA ILE A 19 -16.59 -8.99 -4.23
C ILE A 19 -17.19 -10.37 -4.49
N PRO A 20 -16.80 -11.38 -3.70
CA PRO A 20 -17.36 -12.72 -3.85
C PRO A 20 -18.83 -12.77 -3.41
N GLU A 21 -19.68 -13.45 -4.16
CA GLU A 21 -21.11 -13.54 -3.85
C GLU A 21 -21.46 -14.35 -2.59
N ASN A 22 -20.62 -15.32 -2.26
CA ASN A 22 -20.97 -16.37 -1.30
C ASN A 22 -20.22 -16.28 0.04
N ARG A 23 -19.54 -15.16 0.31
CA ARG A 23 -18.81 -14.93 1.56
C ARG A 23 -18.57 -13.44 1.79
N ASP A 24 -18.28 -13.10 3.04
CA ASP A 24 -17.88 -11.73 3.39
C ASP A 24 -16.59 -11.30 2.68
N TYR A 25 -16.56 -10.05 2.25
CA TYR A 25 -15.36 -9.39 1.75
C TYR A 25 -14.57 -8.82 2.94
N LYS A 26 -13.32 -9.23 3.08
CA LYS A 26 -12.49 -8.89 4.25
C LYS A 26 -11.47 -7.82 3.89
N ILE A 27 -11.57 -6.69 4.55
CA ILE A 27 -10.59 -5.60 4.45
C ILE A 27 -9.71 -5.62 5.71
N LEU A 28 -8.39 -5.74 5.51
CA LEU A 28 -7.41 -5.62 6.58
C LEU A 28 -6.80 -4.22 6.55
N GLN A 29 -7.06 -3.41 7.58
CA GLN A 29 -6.40 -2.12 7.73
C GLN A 29 -5.14 -2.26 8.60
N LEU A 30 -4.04 -1.69 8.14
CA LEU A 30 -2.76 -1.60 8.85
C LEU A 30 -2.24 -0.17 8.80
N THR A 31 -1.58 0.27 9.88
CA THR A 31 -1.01 1.61 9.98
C THR A 31 0.30 1.56 10.76
N ASP A 32 1.12 2.59 10.63
CA ASP A 32 2.29 2.85 11.49
C ASP A 32 3.30 1.70 11.56
N LEU A 33 3.63 1.10 10.42
CA LEU A 33 4.63 0.02 10.37
C LEU A 33 6.04 0.53 10.65
N HIS A 34 6.32 1.78 10.29
CA HIS A 34 7.60 2.47 10.51
C HIS A 34 8.82 1.65 10.09
N LEU A 35 8.76 1.01 8.92
CA LEU A 35 9.83 0.16 8.42
C LEU A 35 11.05 0.99 8.00
N GLY A 36 12.12 0.85 8.72
CA GLY A 36 13.36 1.58 8.45
C GLY A 36 14.18 0.95 7.34
N PHE A 37 14.18 -0.37 7.23
CA PHE A 37 14.99 -1.16 6.28
C PHE A 37 16.47 -0.79 6.23
N GLY A 38 16.98 -0.20 7.30
CA GLY A 38 18.36 0.22 7.44
C GLY A 38 19.11 -0.52 8.52
N LEU A 39 20.34 -0.06 8.79
CA LEU A 39 21.25 -0.76 9.68
C LEU A 39 20.74 -0.85 11.14
N PHE A 40 20.05 0.21 11.60
CA PHE A 40 19.65 0.29 13.01
C PHE A 40 18.22 -0.23 13.28
N SER A 41 17.41 -0.44 12.24
CA SER A 41 16.02 -0.88 12.38
C SER A 41 15.80 -2.39 12.16
N HIS A 42 16.80 -3.12 11.69
CA HIS A 42 16.67 -4.50 11.22
C HIS A 42 15.86 -5.44 12.15
N LYS A 43 16.11 -5.39 13.45
CA LYS A 43 15.37 -6.24 14.42
C LYS A 43 13.91 -5.84 14.52
N LYS A 44 13.61 -4.53 14.54
CA LYS A 44 12.25 -4.00 14.61
C LYS A 44 11.49 -4.28 13.31
N ASP A 45 12.15 -4.05 12.16
CA ASP A 45 11.58 -4.34 10.85
C ASP A 45 11.18 -5.81 10.73
N LYS A 46 12.08 -6.72 11.15
CA LYS A 46 11.77 -8.16 11.15
C LYS A 46 10.54 -8.47 12.00
N MET A 47 10.46 -7.92 13.20
CA MET A 47 9.30 -8.13 14.10
C MET A 47 8.00 -7.61 13.47
N ALA A 48 8.03 -6.41 12.87
CA ALA A 48 6.86 -5.84 12.20
C ALA A 48 6.43 -6.68 10.99
N LEU A 49 7.37 -7.06 10.13
CA LEU A 49 7.08 -7.90 8.96
C LEU A 49 6.56 -9.29 9.34
N ASP A 50 7.11 -9.90 10.39
CA ASP A 50 6.64 -11.19 10.93
C ASP A 50 5.20 -11.05 11.48
N ALA A 51 4.88 -9.93 12.16
CA ALA A 51 3.54 -9.64 12.66
C ALA A 51 2.53 -9.45 11.50
N VAL A 52 2.89 -8.65 10.50
CA VAL A 52 2.07 -8.45 9.28
C VAL A 52 1.81 -9.79 8.59
N THR A 53 2.85 -10.63 8.43
CA THR A 53 2.73 -11.96 7.83
C THR A 53 1.73 -12.83 8.60
N LYS A 54 1.83 -12.85 9.94
CA LYS A 54 0.92 -13.63 10.78
C LYS A 54 -0.52 -13.16 10.69
N ILE A 55 -0.74 -11.84 10.68
CA ILE A 55 -2.08 -11.26 10.58
C ILE A 55 -2.69 -11.61 9.21
N ILE A 56 -1.98 -11.38 8.12
CA ILE A 56 -2.44 -11.70 6.76
C ILE A 56 -2.83 -13.18 6.65
N ASN A 57 -1.94 -14.08 7.08
CA ASN A 57 -2.19 -15.51 7.02
C ASN A 57 -3.38 -15.96 7.89
N ARG A 58 -3.60 -15.30 9.03
CA ARG A 58 -4.71 -15.62 9.94
C ARG A 58 -6.05 -15.08 9.46
N THR A 59 -6.08 -13.91 8.85
CA THR A 59 -7.31 -13.24 8.44
C THR A 59 -7.72 -13.57 7.01
N SER A 60 -6.74 -13.90 6.14
CA SER A 60 -6.93 -14.11 4.70
C SER A 60 -7.78 -12.99 4.10
N PRO A 61 -7.28 -11.74 4.09
CA PRO A 61 -8.04 -10.59 3.61
C PRO A 61 -8.14 -10.59 2.08
N ASP A 62 -9.16 -9.94 1.56
CA ASP A 62 -9.36 -9.71 0.12
C ASP A 62 -8.73 -8.39 -0.34
N LEU A 63 -8.59 -7.43 0.58
CA LEU A 63 -7.94 -6.14 0.37
C LEU A 63 -7.13 -5.75 1.61
N ILE A 64 -5.94 -5.20 1.41
CA ILE A 64 -5.16 -4.61 2.49
C ILE A 64 -5.09 -3.10 2.29
N VAL A 65 -5.40 -2.33 3.32
CA VAL A 65 -5.37 -0.86 3.32
C VAL A 65 -4.30 -0.38 4.30
N PHE A 66 -3.28 0.30 3.79
CA PHE A 66 -2.26 0.94 4.63
C PHE A 66 -2.61 2.43 4.80
N THR A 67 -2.81 2.84 6.05
CA THR A 67 -3.28 4.21 6.37
C THR A 67 -2.14 5.14 6.81
N GLY A 68 -0.97 4.95 6.25
CA GLY A 68 0.19 5.84 6.41
C GLY A 68 1.29 5.28 7.30
N ASP A 69 2.40 5.98 7.29
CA ASP A 69 3.61 5.69 8.07
C ASP A 69 4.13 4.25 7.87
N ILE A 70 4.13 3.82 6.61
CA ILE A 70 4.61 2.49 6.21
C ILE A 70 6.12 2.41 6.39
N ILE A 71 6.82 3.46 5.95
CA ILE A 71 8.28 3.55 5.99
C ILE A 71 8.74 4.71 6.86
N PHE A 72 9.97 4.60 7.36
CA PHE A 72 10.53 5.60 8.27
C PHE A 72 11.98 5.95 7.90
N PRO A 73 12.21 6.92 6.97
CA PRO A 73 13.53 7.32 6.54
C PRO A 73 14.19 8.30 7.52
N PHE A 74 14.50 7.86 8.72
CA PHE A 74 15.10 8.68 9.76
C PHE A 74 16.45 8.10 10.21
N LEU A 75 17.54 8.79 9.85
CA LEU A 75 18.92 8.30 10.05
C LEU A 75 19.19 7.78 11.46
N PRO A 76 18.85 8.50 12.56
CA PRO A 76 19.16 8.05 13.91
C PRO A 76 18.46 6.74 14.31
N LYS A 77 17.31 6.43 13.74
CA LYS A 77 16.52 5.23 14.08
C LYS A 77 16.58 4.15 13.02
N ALA A 78 16.53 4.53 11.76
CA ALA A 78 16.57 3.60 10.63
C ALA A 78 18.01 3.27 10.18
N GLY A 79 18.95 4.21 10.33
CA GLY A 79 20.27 4.10 9.73
C GLY A 79 20.30 4.49 8.25
N THR A 80 19.24 5.11 7.75
CA THR A 80 19.14 5.56 6.35
C THR A 80 18.07 6.64 6.19
N MET A 81 18.25 7.50 5.19
CA MET A 81 17.26 8.47 4.71
C MET A 81 16.69 8.06 3.34
N ASN A 82 16.98 6.84 2.87
CA ASN A 82 16.63 6.39 1.53
C ASN A 82 15.26 5.74 1.50
N ASN A 83 14.20 6.56 1.55
CA ASN A 83 12.81 6.08 1.48
C ASN A 83 12.46 5.40 0.15
N LYS A 84 13.15 5.72 -0.96
CA LYS A 84 13.01 4.98 -2.22
C LYS A 84 13.29 3.48 -2.02
N LYS A 85 14.47 3.14 -1.45
CA LYS A 85 14.83 1.75 -1.18
C LYS A 85 13.92 1.09 -0.14
N GLN A 86 13.42 1.86 0.82
CA GLN A 86 12.46 1.38 1.81
C GLN A 86 11.14 0.97 1.12
N ALA A 87 10.58 1.84 0.28
CA ALA A 87 9.37 1.56 -0.48
C ALA A 87 9.53 0.34 -1.42
N GLU A 88 10.63 0.27 -2.18
CA GLU A 88 10.93 -0.89 -3.03
C GLU A 88 11.04 -2.21 -2.25
N ARG A 89 11.58 -2.18 -1.03
CA ARG A 89 11.64 -3.37 -0.15
C ARG A 89 10.28 -3.75 0.38
N PHE A 90 9.47 -2.77 0.77
CA PHE A 90 8.10 -2.99 1.20
C PHE A 90 7.26 -3.60 0.08
N ILE A 91 7.30 -3.05 -1.14
CA ILE A 91 6.58 -3.59 -2.31
C ILE A 91 6.96 -5.06 -2.53
N ARG A 92 8.26 -5.39 -2.56
CA ARG A 92 8.70 -6.78 -2.69
C ARG A 92 8.21 -7.69 -1.57
N PHE A 93 8.02 -7.17 -0.37
CA PHE A 93 7.48 -7.93 0.75
C PHE A 93 5.99 -8.20 0.57
N ILE A 94 5.18 -7.15 0.29
CA ILE A 94 3.73 -7.27 0.27
C ILE A 94 3.22 -7.99 -0.99
N ASP A 95 3.85 -7.80 -2.13
CA ASP A 95 3.49 -8.47 -3.39
C ASP A 95 3.57 -10.01 -3.31
N ARG A 96 4.33 -10.56 -2.37
CA ARG A 96 4.42 -12.02 -2.16
C ARG A 96 3.09 -12.66 -1.74
N PHE A 97 2.22 -11.89 -1.10
CA PHE A 97 0.91 -12.39 -0.66
C PHE A 97 -0.11 -12.46 -1.80
N LYS A 98 0.13 -11.78 -2.91
CA LYS A 98 -0.77 -11.75 -4.09
C LYS A 98 -2.17 -11.28 -3.74
N ILE A 99 -2.28 -10.37 -2.79
CA ILE A 99 -3.52 -9.74 -2.34
C ILE A 99 -3.48 -8.29 -2.79
N PRO A 100 -4.55 -7.76 -3.40
CA PRO A 100 -4.66 -6.33 -3.69
C PRO A 100 -4.43 -5.50 -2.44
N TYR A 101 -3.64 -4.44 -2.56
CA TYR A 101 -3.43 -3.50 -1.48
C TYR A 101 -3.44 -2.06 -1.96
N THR A 102 -3.83 -1.18 -1.08
CA THR A 102 -3.81 0.26 -1.31
C THR A 102 -3.15 0.97 -0.14
N LEU A 103 -2.77 2.22 -0.35
CA LEU A 103 -2.12 3.00 0.70
C LEU A 103 -2.46 4.50 0.60
N VAL A 104 -2.27 5.18 1.72
CA VAL A 104 -2.09 6.64 1.78
C VAL A 104 -0.76 6.94 2.45
N PHE A 105 -0.20 8.12 2.20
CA PHE A 105 1.04 8.54 2.84
C PHE A 105 0.76 9.18 4.21
N GLY A 106 1.51 8.76 5.22
CA GLY A 106 1.59 9.43 6.50
C GLY A 106 2.62 10.57 6.50
N ASN A 107 2.89 11.11 7.67
CA ASN A 107 3.87 12.20 7.81
C ASN A 107 5.31 11.68 7.76
N HIS A 108 5.56 10.46 8.21
CA HIS A 108 6.90 9.88 8.25
C HIS A 108 7.38 9.29 6.92
N ASP A 109 6.51 8.90 6.00
CA ASP A 109 6.93 8.31 4.72
C ASP A 109 7.84 9.23 3.91
N CYS A 110 7.66 10.55 4.07
CA CYS A 110 8.46 11.59 3.41
C CYS A 110 9.08 12.56 4.43
N GLU A 111 9.65 12.04 5.50
CA GLU A 111 10.27 12.86 6.56
C GLU A 111 11.34 13.79 6.00
N MET A 112 11.57 14.91 6.68
CA MET A 112 12.56 15.92 6.26
C MET A 112 13.94 15.30 6.08
N GLY A 113 14.54 15.51 4.90
CA GLY A 113 15.82 14.90 4.52
C GLY A 113 15.66 13.55 3.80
N ALA A 114 14.45 13.03 3.65
CA ALA A 114 14.18 11.84 2.83
C ALA A 114 14.59 12.08 1.37
N LYS A 115 15.05 11.01 0.71
CA LYS A 115 15.55 11.07 -0.67
C LYS A 115 14.47 11.43 -1.69
N CYS A 116 13.24 10.99 -1.46
CA CYS A 116 12.10 11.19 -2.35
C CYS A 116 10.96 11.89 -1.62
N GLY A 117 10.32 12.83 -2.29
CA GLY A 117 9.03 13.39 -1.91
C GLY A 117 7.84 12.47 -2.25
N ARG A 118 6.62 12.87 -1.89
CA ARG A 118 5.40 12.07 -2.07
C ARG A 118 5.13 11.71 -3.52
N GLU A 119 5.32 12.63 -4.46
CA GLU A 119 5.13 12.39 -5.90
C GLU A 119 6.03 11.25 -6.41
N GLN A 120 7.31 11.29 -6.03
CA GLN A 120 8.28 10.27 -6.43
C GLN A 120 8.01 8.92 -5.75
N LEU A 121 7.56 8.94 -4.49
CA LEU A 121 7.15 7.71 -3.80
C LEU A 121 5.90 7.11 -4.46
N ALA A 122 4.94 7.93 -4.87
CA ALA A 122 3.76 7.48 -5.61
C ALA A 122 4.18 6.72 -6.88
N ASP A 123 5.11 7.25 -7.67
CA ASP A 123 5.65 6.55 -8.85
C ASP A 123 6.30 5.21 -8.51
N ILE A 124 6.89 5.11 -7.33
CA ILE A 124 7.50 3.85 -6.89
C ILE A 124 6.42 2.84 -6.51
N PHE A 125 5.41 3.27 -5.73
CA PHE A 125 4.33 2.38 -5.28
C PHE A 125 3.46 1.87 -6.42
N THR A 126 3.22 2.67 -7.47
CA THR A 126 2.49 2.23 -8.67
C THR A 126 3.19 1.10 -9.45
N ASN A 127 4.45 0.80 -9.17
CA ASN A 127 5.14 -0.37 -9.72
C ASN A 127 4.86 -1.68 -8.94
N GLY A 128 4.16 -1.61 -7.80
CA GLY A 128 3.73 -2.82 -7.08
C GLY A 128 2.70 -3.59 -7.89
N LYS A 129 2.93 -4.89 -8.07
CA LYS A 129 2.08 -5.73 -8.93
C LYS A 129 0.62 -5.78 -8.45
N TYR A 130 0.42 -5.78 -7.13
CA TYR A 130 -0.90 -5.86 -6.52
C TYR A 130 -1.31 -4.52 -5.88
N CYS A 131 -0.58 -3.45 -6.16
CA CYS A 131 -0.83 -2.12 -5.63
C CYS A 131 -1.96 -1.42 -6.40
N ILE A 132 -3.00 -1.04 -5.67
CA ILE A 132 -4.07 -0.17 -6.18
C ILE A 132 -3.73 1.23 -5.69
N PHE A 133 -3.17 2.03 -6.58
CA PHE A 133 -2.79 3.40 -6.25
C PHE A 133 -2.82 4.29 -7.49
N SER A 134 -3.37 5.48 -7.32
CA SER A 134 -3.26 6.56 -8.29
C SER A 134 -2.80 7.84 -7.59
N LYS A 135 -2.05 8.66 -8.30
CA LYS A 135 -1.71 10.01 -7.81
C LYS A 135 -2.93 10.91 -7.68
N GLY A 136 -3.99 10.60 -8.44
CA GLY A 136 -5.16 11.43 -8.58
C GLY A 136 -4.94 12.61 -9.52
N ARG A 137 -5.94 13.47 -9.60
CA ARG A 137 -5.95 14.64 -10.49
C ARG A 137 -4.97 15.72 -10.01
N LYS A 138 -4.33 16.38 -10.96
CA LYS A 138 -3.35 17.45 -10.70
C LYS A 138 -3.96 18.75 -10.17
N ASP A 139 -5.26 18.95 -10.39
CA ASP A 139 -6.01 20.12 -9.91
C ASP A 139 -6.54 19.95 -8.48
N ILE A 140 -6.38 18.77 -7.89
CA ILE A 140 -6.70 18.48 -6.48
C ILE A 140 -5.40 18.48 -5.67
N PHE A 141 -5.40 19.23 -4.56
CA PHE A 141 -4.24 19.27 -3.67
C PHE A 141 -3.99 17.91 -3.00
N GLY A 142 -2.74 17.45 -3.05
CA GLY A 142 -2.30 16.19 -2.43
C GLY A 142 -1.95 15.13 -3.46
N VAL A 143 -1.55 13.97 -2.97
CA VAL A 143 -1.17 12.80 -3.77
C VAL A 143 -1.90 11.58 -3.23
N GLY A 144 -2.60 10.86 -4.11
CA GLY A 144 -3.36 9.68 -3.71
C GLY A 144 -4.85 9.96 -3.52
N ASN A 145 -5.42 10.85 -4.34
CA ASN A 145 -6.86 11.11 -4.38
C ASN A 145 -7.50 10.22 -5.44
N PHE A 146 -8.10 9.10 -5.04
CA PHE A 146 -8.74 8.15 -5.94
C PHE A 146 -9.82 7.34 -5.23
N PHE A 147 -10.63 6.64 -6.01
CA PHE A 147 -11.75 5.82 -5.54
C PHE A 147 -11.48 4.34 -5.79
N ILE A 148 -11.90 3.52 -4.84
CA ILE A 148 -11.96 2.08 -4.98
C ILE A 148 -13.41 1.66 -4.78
N ASN A 149 -14.04 1.23 -5.85
CA ASN A 149 -15.41 0.73 -5.83
C ASN A 149 -15.41 -0.79 -5.66
N LEU A 150 -16.18 -1.27 -4.72
CA LEU A 150 -16.49 -2.69 -4.59
C LEU A 150 -17.74 -2.98 -5.43
N THR A 151 -17.65 -3.97 -6.30
CA THR A 151 -18.73 -4.32 -7.23
C THR A 151 -19.16 -5.78 -7.10
N ASP A 152 -20.40 -6.06 -7.46
CA ASP A 152 -20.85 -7.42 -7.68
C ASP A 152 -20.37 -7.95 -9.05
N ASN A 153 -20.75 -9.20 -9.38
CA ASN A 153 -20.42 -9.85 -10.65
C ASN A 153 -21.13 -9.22 -11.86
N GLN A 154 -22.14 -8.37 -11.64
CA GLN A 154 -22.86 -7.60 -12.67
C GLN A 154 -22.32 -6.18 -12.82
N GLU A 155 -21.20 -5.87 -12.18
CA GLU A 155 -20.55 -4.57 -12.13
C GLU A 155 -21.38 -3.46 -11.43
N ASN A 156 -22.40 -3.82 -10.64
CA ASN A 156 -23.08 -2.84 -9.80
C ASN A 156 -22.17 -2.42 -8.65
N VAL A 157 -22.05 -1.13 -8.41
CA VAL A 157 -21.27 -0.59 -7.29
C VAL A 157 -22.04 -0.83 -6.00
N LEU A 158 -21.41 -1.50 -5.05
CA LEU A 158 -21.97 -1.80 -3.74
C LEU A 158 -21.40 -0.88 -2.63
N MET A 159 -20.16 -0.42 -2.82
CA MET A 159 -19.47 0.49 -1.91
C MET A 159 -18.37 1.23 -2.69
#